data_c0f3a94854268d21b13e684db77482fa
#
_entry.id   c0f3a94854268d21b13e684db77482fa
#
_cell.length_a   1.000
_cell.length_b   1.000
_cell.length_c   1.000
_cell.angle_alpha   90.00
_cell.angle_beta   90.00
_cell.angle_gamma   90.00
#
_symmetry.space_group_name_H-M   'P 1'
#
loop_
_entity.id
_entity.type
_entity.pdbx_description
1 polymer ?
#
loop_
_entity_poly.entity_id
_entity_poly.type
_entity_poly.pdbx_seq_one_letter_code
_entity_poly.pdbx_strand_id
1 'polypeptide(L)'
;MFDFILATAENPREAFRIGSLSVEWYGLIIVIGMIIGLLYACWQSKKIGITADDTVELFLWLIPLAIVFARLLYVLPRFDEYFGDNGLEGWDKFVNIIAIWKGGITIIGGLLGGLLGAVFFSLRHKKQTNFLNVVDLVVVPVFLGQIIGRWGNFVNQEAFGLPITNKALQFFPFGVYITDPSGVSGDFKSIVDKHIAAGGGGNWFCATFFYEGVWNAIGVAISVALWRKDYQKKYPGILMIFYLFWYCIGRFWLEFLRMDAVPITKTACIIVAILALAIGIVYVIARNSKLAYSRLRALENGGNVNGAYVTEYEIANYKRIGKIFEAANKQSDKAGDKIAAFFATLTLKICYVRKNEKEYLPIDESLVNVVPKGYKKRLKNIEKTATYQI
;
A
#
# COMPACT_ATOMS: atom_id res chain seq x y z
N MET A 1 32.58 8.34 8.59
CA MET A 1 31.67 9.36 8.06
C MET A 1 30.37 9.46 8.88
N PHE A 2 29.75 8.35 9.26
CA PHE A 2 28.55 8.34 10.13
C PHE A 2 28.87 8.72 11.57
N ASP A 3 30.05 8.32 12.11
CA ASP A 3 30.51 8.73 13.43
C ASP A 3 30.70 10.25 13.56
N PHE A 4 31.02 10.93 12.45
CA PHE A 4 31.19 12.38 12.41
C PHE A 4 29.86 13.14 12.56
N ILE A 5 28.76 12.61 12.00
CA ILE A 5 27.44 13.24 12.09
C ILE A 5 26.84 13.07 13.50
N LEU A 6 27.15 11.95 14.16
CA LEU A 6 26.62 11.64 15.50
C LEU A 6 27.48 12.19 16.65
N ALA A 7 28.76 12.50 16.38
CA ALA A 7 29.73 12.87 17.45
C ALA A 7 29.89 14.38 17.68
N THR A 8 29.30 15.24 16.84
CA THR A 8 29.62 16.69 16.86
C THR A 8 28.52 17.62 17.33
N ALA A 9 27.33 17.11 17.71
CA ALA A 9 26.22 17.97 18.14
C ALA A 9 25.84 17.72 19.59
N GLU A 10 25.64 18.79 20.34
CA GLU A 10 25.01 18.78 21.70
C GLU A 10 23.63 18.07 21.63
N ASN A 11 22.95 18.13 20.48
CA ASN A 11 21.74 17.38 20.20
C ASN A 11 21.86 16.68 18.82
N PRO A 12 22.17 15.38 18.75
CA PRO A 12 22.36 14.67 17.47
C PRO A 12 21.10 14.60 16.62
N ARG A 13 19.91 14.90 17.16
CA ARG A 13 18.63 14.95 16.44
C ARG A 13 18.40 16.25 15.70
N GLU A 14 19.04 17.35 16.16
CA GLU A 14 18.91 18.67 15.55
C GLU A 14 19.80 18.80 14.30
N ALA A 15 19.19 19.16 13.17
CA ALA A 15 19.91 19.43 11.93
C ALA A 15 20.45 20.86 11.92
N PHE A 16 19.60 21.81 12.24
CA PHE A 16 19.95 23.24 12.38
C PHE A 16 18.86 23.98 13.15
N ARG A 17 19.17 25.21 13.56
CA ARG A 17 18.24 26.07 14.29
C ARG A 17 18.06 27.41 13.57
N ILE A 18 16.81 27.85 13.49
CA ILE A 18 16.44 29.17 12.95
C ILE A 18 15.74 29.94 14.08
N GLY A 19 16.46 30.83 14.77
CA GLY A 19 15.96 31.52 15.95
C GLY A 19 15.62 30.53 17.09
N SER A 20 14.37 30.49 17.51
CA SER A 20 13.87 29.53 18.53
C SER A 20 13.40 28.20 17.94
N LEU A 21 13.31 28.07 16.62
CA LEU A 21 12.83 26.87 15.94
C LEU A 21 13.99 25.90 15.69
N SER A 22 13.96 24.74 16.33
CA SER A 22 14.86 23.62 16.04
C SER A 22 14.29 22.77 14.91
N VAL A 23 15.08 22.56 13.86
CA VAL A 23 14.74 21.67 12.74
C VAL A 23 15.48 20.36 12.92
N GLU A 24 14.72 19.28 13.07
CA GLU A 24 15.26 17.94 13.29
C GLU A 24 15.54 17.21 11.96
N TRP A 25 16.60 16.40 11.95
CA TRP A 25 16.95 15.55 10.82
C TRP A 25 15.79 14.65 10.36
N TYR A 26 15.03 14.13 11.33
CA TYR A 26 13.87 13.30 11.05
C TYR A 26 12.85 14.00 10.15
N GLY A 27 12.52 15.25 10.46
CA GLY A 27 11.61 16.07 9.66
C GLY A 27 12.14 16.32 8.25
N LEU A 28 13.43 16.65 8.11
CA LEU A 28 14.06 16.85 6.79
C LEU A 28 14.04 15.58 5.95
N ILE A 29 14.37 14.43 6.53
CA ILE A 29 14.37 13.14 5.85
C ILE A 29 12.96 12.81 5.32
N ILE A 30 11.91 13.04 6.13
CA ILE A 30 10.52 12.83 5.70
C ILE A 30 10.17 13.76 4.54
N VAL A 31 10.50 15.04 4.61
CA VAL A 31 10.23 16.01 3.52
C VAL A 31 10.94 15.61 2.23
N ILE A 32 12.20 15.19 2.32
CA ILE A 32 12.93 14.66 1.16
C ILE A 32 12.22 13.45 0.57
N GLY A 33 11.76 12.52 1.42
CA GLY A 33 10.98 11.36 0.98
C GLY A 33 9.67 11.74 0.26
N MET A 34 8.97 12.74 0.78
CA MET A 34 7.75 13.28 0.14
C MET A 34 8.04 13.89 -1.22
N ILE A 35 9.11 14.68 -1.34
CA ILE A 35 9.52 15.32 -2.61
C ILE A 35 9.89 14.24 -3.65
N ILE A 36 10.69 13.25 -3.27
CA ILE A 36 11.08 12.14 -4.17
C ILE A 36 9.84 11.37 -4.61
N GLY A 37 8.91 11.08 -3.69
CA GLY A 37 7.65 10.43 -4.00
C GLY A 37 6.79 11.24 -4.96
N LEU A 38 6.67 12.55 -4.74
CA LEU A 38 5.93 13.46 -5.63
C LEU A 38 6.55 13.49 -7.04
N LEU A 39 7.87 13.66 -7.14
CA LEU A 39 8.56 13.69 -8.43
C LEU A 39 8.35 12.37 -9.20
N TYR A 40 8.43 11.24 -8.52
CA TYR A 40 8.12 9.93 -9.12
C TYR A 40 6.67 9.88 -9.61
N ALA A 41 5.70 10.31 -8.79
CA ALA A 41 4.29 10.30 -9.15
C ALA A 41 4.03 11.22 -10.36
N CYS A 42 4.58 12.42 -10.40
CA CYS A 42 4.48 13.34 -11.54
C CYS A 42 5.04 12.71 -12.82
N TRP A 43 6.16 12.00 -12.72
CA TRP A 43 6.74 11.31 -13.87
C TRP A 43 5.84 10.20 -14.42
N GLN A 44 5.10 9.49 -13.55
CA GLN A 44 4.26 8.35 -13.93
C GLN A 44 2.78 8.70 -14.20
N SER A 45 2.35 9.89 -13.82
CA SER A 45 0.95 10.33 -13.84
C SER A 45 0.25 10.20 -15.19
N LYS A 46 0.98 10.47 -16.27
CA LYS A 46 0.47 10.37 -17.66
C LYS A 46 -0.08 8.99 -18.00
N LYS A 47 0.41 7.92 -17.34
CA LYS A 47 -0.07 6.55 -17.58
C LYS A 47 -1.50 6.30 -17.09
N ILE A 48 -2.00 7.13 -16.19
CA ILE A 48 -3.37 7.07 -15.66
C ILE A 48 -4.26 8.24 -16.12
N GLY A 49 -3.78 9.02 -17.09
CA GLY A 49 -4.55 10.07 -17.75
C GLY A 49 -4.60 11.42 -17.02
N ILE A 50 -3.68 11.66 -16.06
CA ILE A 50 -3.58 12.95 -15.36
C ILE A 50 -2.23 13.63 -15.64
N THR A 51 -2.19 14.95 -15.48
CA THR A 51 -1.00 15.77 -15.67
C THR A 51 -0.10 15.77 -14.43
N ALA A 52 1.09 16.35 -14.54
CA ALA A 52 1.95 16.59 -13.38
C ALA A 52 1.30 17.59 -12.41
N ASP A 53 0.62 18.60 -12.91
CA ASP A 53 -0.08 19.60 -12.09
C ASP A 53 -1.25 18.96 -11.31
N ASP A 54 -2.05 18.10 -11.96
CA ASP A 54 -3.07 17.30 -11.28
C ASP A 54 -2.45 16.42 -10.19
N THR A 55 -1.23 15.92 -10.41
CA THR A 55 -0.51 15.10 -9.42
C THR A 55 -0.05 15.94 -8.23
N VAL A 56 0.40 17.17 -8.45
CA VAL A 56 0.69 18.10 -7.35
C VAL A 56 -0.60 18.40 -6.57
N GLU A 57 -1.72 18.66 -7.25
CA GLU A 57 -3.03 18.82 -6.59
C GLU A 57 -3.39 17.58 -5.75
N LEU A 58 -3.16 16.35 -6.27
CA LEU A 58 -3.38 15.13 -5.51
C LEU A 58 -2.60 15.13 -4.18
N PHE A 59 -1.31 15.47 -4.21
CA PHE A 59 -0.48 15.50 -3.02
C PHE A 59 -0.87 16.61 -2.04
N LEU A 60 -1.39 17.75 -2.56
CA LEU A 60 -1.96 18.82 -1.74
C LEU A 60 -3.25 18.39 -1.00
N TRP A 61 -3.98 17.40 -1.49
CA TRP A 61 -5.08 16.77 -0.77
C TRP A 61 -4.60 15.66 0.16
N LEU A 62 -3.71 14.79 -0.31
CA LEU A 62 -3.23 13.63 0.45
C LEU A 62 -2.51 14.03 1.74
N ILE A 63 -1.51 14.93 1.65
CA ILE A 63 -0.61 15.24 2.77
C ILE A 63 -1.34 15.98 3.88
N PRO A 64 -2.03 17.11 3.65
CA PRO A 64 -2.73 17.83 4.71
C PRO A 64 -3.82 16.99 5.38
N LEU A 65 -4.62 16.24 4.60
CA LEU A 65 -5.64 15.37 5.17
C LEU A 65 -5.03 14.23 5.98
N ALA A 66 -3.93 13.64 5.51
CA ALA A 66 -3.21 12.62 6.29
C ALA A 66 -2.73 13.18 7.64
N ILE A 67 -2.16 14.38 7.66
CA ILE A 67 -1.67 15.03 8.89
C ILE A 67 -2.83 15.35 9.84
N VAL A 68 -3.91 15.96 9.32
CA VAL A 68 -5.10 16.32 10.12
C VAL A 68 -5.72 15.08 10.75
N PHE A 69 -5.95 14.03 9.96
CA PHE A 69 -6.55 12.80 10.48
C PHE A 69 -5.60 12.02 11.40
N ALA A 70 -4.29 12.05 11.14
CA ALA A 70 -3.29 11.46 12.03
C ALA A 70 -3.34 12.09 13.43
N ARG A 71 -3.47 13.41 13.50
CA ARG A 71 -3.63 14.14 14.76
C ARG A 71 -5.00 13.92 15.38
N LEU A 72 -6.07 14.00 14.59
CA LEU A 72 -7.44 13.81 15.06
C LEU A 72 -7.63 12.46 15.76
N LEU A 73 -7.18 11.36 15.11
CA LEU A 73 -7.27 10.01 15.69
C LEU A 73 -6.27 9.76 16.84
N TYR A 74 -5.35 10.66 17.09
CA TYR A 74 -4.54 10.64 18.31
C TYR A 74 -5.25 11.34 19.46
N VAL A 75 -5.81 12.52 19.21
CA VAL A 75 -6.41 13.40 20.21
C VAL A 75 -7.77 12.88 20.68
N LEU A 76 -8.64 12.43 19.76
CA LEU A 76 -10.01 12.01 20.10
C LEU A 76 -10.09 10.88 21.15
N PRO A 77 -9.29 9.81 21.10
CA PRO A 77 -9.33 8.77 22.14
C PRO A 77 -8.79 9.23 23.49
N ARG A 78 -8.10 10.37 23.53
CA ARG A 78 -7.53 11.00 24.71
C ARG A 78 -8.31 12.28 25.07
N PHE A 79 -9.62 12.21 24.95
CA PHE A 79 -10.50 13.39 25.09
C PHE A 79 -10.27 14.14 26.39
N ASP A 80 -10.21 13.44 27.52
CA ASP A 80 -10.02 14.05 28.84
C ASP A 80 -8.67 14.75 29.01
N GLU A 81 -7.62 14.22 28.37
CA GLU A 81 -6.27 14.81 28.38
C GLU A 81 -6.21 16.13 27.59
N TYR A 82 -6.93 16.24 26.48
CA TYR A 82 -6.87 17.39 25.58
C TYR A 82 -8.03 18.38 25.77
N PHE A 83 -9.22 17.92 26.12
CA PHE A 83 -10.42 18.73 26.25
C PHE A 83 -10.87 18.90 27.71
N GLY A 84 -10.42 18.03 28.62
CA GLY A 84 -10.67 18.13 30.06
C GLY A 84 -9.96 19.32 30.71
N ASP A 85 -9.99 19.35 32.02
CA ASP A 85 -9.29 20.36 32.84
C ASP A 85 -7.82 19.95 33.00
N ASN A 86 -6.98 20.40 32.07
CA ASN A 86 -5.55 20.12 32.00
C ASN A 86 -4.69 21.36 32.36
N GLY A 87 -5.31 22.37 32.96
CA GLY A 87 -4.64 23.64 33.33
C GLY A 87 -4.32 24.57 32.17
N LEU A 88 -4.77 24.19 30.92
CA LEU A 88 -4.64 25.02 29.72
C LEU A 88 -6.01 25.63 29.39
N GLU A 89 -6.01 26.93 29.05
CA GLU A 89 -7.24 27.62 28.66
C GLU A 89 -7.12 28.33 27.32
N GLY A 90 -8.23 28.58 26.68
CA GLY A 90 -8.37 29.38 25.48
C GLY A 90 -7.41 28.96 24.35
N TRP A 91 -6.55 29.89 23.95
CA TRP A 91 -5.62 29.69 22.82
C TRP A 91 -4.59 28.59 23.08
N ASP A 92 -4.06 28.48 24.27
CA ASP A 92 -3.03 27.48 24.63
C ASP A 92 -3.61 26.05 24.54
N LYS A 93 -4.85 25.86 24.95
CA LYS A 93 -5.58 24.59 24.80
C LYS A 93 -5.76 24.24 23.33
N PHE A 94 -6.20 25.20 22.50
CA PHE A 94 -6.33 25.00 21.07
C PHE A 94 -4.99 24.64 20.40
N VAL A 95 -3.92 25.39 20.70
CA VAL A 95 -2.58 25.11 20.21
C VAL A 95 -2.12 23.71 20.61
N ASN A 96 -2.38 23.28 21.85
CA ASN A 96 -2.02 21.94 22.30
C ASN A 96 -2.75 20.83 21.53
N ILE A 97 -4.02 21.04 21.15
CA ILE A 97 -4.79 20.09 20.34
C ILE A 97 -4.19 19.90 18.94
N ILE A 98 -3.72 20.97 18.30
CA ILE A 98 -3.20 20.93 16.93
C ILE A 98 -1.67 20.73 16.85
N ALA A 99 -0.96 20.72 17.97
CA ALA A 99 0.50 20.72 18.06
C ALA A 99 1.14 19.39 17.61
N ILE A 100 1.19 19.16 16.29
CA ILE A 100 1.85 17.98 15.68
C ILE A 100 3.36 17.96 15.93
N TRP A 101 3.99 19.13 16.14
CA TRP A 101 5.42 19.28 16.43
C TRP A 101 5.81 18.81 17.83
N LYS A 102 4.85 18.58 18.72
CA LYS A 102 5.06 17.95 20.02
C LYS A 102 4.92 16.43 19.96
N GLY A 103 4.77 15.87 18.75
CA GLY A 103 4.44 14.46 18.56
C GLY A 103 2.94 14.17 18.69
N GLY A 104 2.56 12.90 18.89
CA GLY A 104 1.17 12.49 19.05
C GLY A 104 0.39 12.50 17.75
N ILE A 105 0.81 11.64 16.82
CA ILE A 105 0.13 11.33 15.55
C ILE A 105 -0.07 9.82 15.43
N THR A 106 -1.12 9.38 14.74
CA THR A 106 -1.38 7.97 14.50
C THR A 106 -1.23 7.62 13.02
N ILE A 107 -0.59 6.48 12.73
CA ILE A 107 -0.45 5.97 11.37
C ILE A 107 -1.82 5.66 10.75
N ILE A 108 -2.74 5.10 11.55
CA ILE A 108 -4.11 4.78 11.09
C ILE A 108 -4.83 6.04 10.63
N GLY A 109 -4.72 7.14 11.40
CA GLY A 109 -5.27 8.43 11.00
C GLY A 109 -4.67 8.94 9.70
N GLY A 110 -3.35 8.84 9.55
CA GLY A 110 -2.66 9.22 8.31
C GLY A 110 -3.14 8.44 7.09
N LEU A 111 -3.33 7.13 7.23
CA LEU A 111 -3.86 6.28 6.16
C LEU A 111 -5.31 6.65 5.79
N LEU A 112 -6.17 6.88 6.79
CA LEU A 112 -7.56 7.29 6.54
C LEU A 112 -7.63 8.66 5.88
N GLY A 113 -6.87 9.65 6.35
CA GLY A 113 -6.82 10.98 5.75
C GLY A 113 -6.29 10.94 4.31
N GLY A 114 -5.21 10.18 4.07
CA GLY A 114 -4.67 9.96 2.72
C GLY A 114 -5.69 9.29 1.79
N LEU A 115 -6.41 8.26 2.29
CA LEU A 115 -7.47 7.60 1.53
C LEU A 115 -8.60 8.56 1.17
N LEU A 116 -9.04 9.40 2.10
CA LEU A 116 -10.05 10.43 1.86
C LEU A 116 -9.58 11.45 0.83
N GLY A 117 -8.30 11.87 0.90
CA GLY A 117 -7.68 12.74 -0.11
C GLY A 117 -7.71 12.12 -1.49
N ALA A 118 -7.37 10.84 -1.61
CA ALA A 118 -7.42 10.11 -2.88
C ALA A 118 -8.85 9.98 -3.42
N VAL A 119 -9.83 9.73 -2.55
CA VAL A 119 -11.26 9.70 -2.92
C VAL A 119 -11.71 11.06 -3.43
N PHE A 120 -11.44 12.12 -2.68
CA PHE A 120 -11.83 13.49 -3.04
C PHE A 120 -11.25 13.90 -4.39
N PHE A 121 -9.93 13.70 -4.58
CA PHE A 121 -9.27 13.95 -5.85
C PHE A 121 -9.90 13.16 -7.00
N SER A 122 -10.15 11.86 -6.80
CA SER A 122 -10.73 10.99 -7.82
C SER A 122 -12.15 11.40 -8.22
N LEU A 123 -12.95 11.90 -7.28
CA LEU A 123 -14.30 12.42 -7.56
C LEU A 123 -14.23 13.71 -8.39
N ARG A 124 -13.26 14.58 -8.11
CA ARG A 124 -13.03 15.82 -8.86
C ARG A 124 -12.54 15.54 -10.29
N HIS A 125 -11.64 14.58 -10.44
CA HIS A 125 -11.03 14.20 -11.72
C HIS A 125 -11.65 12.95 -12.39
N LYS A 126 -12.92 12.62 -12.08
CA LYS A 126 -13.62 11.40 -12.54
C LYS A 126 -13.72 11.23 -14.06
N LYS A 127 -13.52 12.31 -14.84
CA LYS A 127 -13.50 12.27 -16.32
C LYS A 127 -12.14 11.80 -16.86
N GLN A 128 -11.06 11.95 -16.10
CA GLN A 128 -9.68 11.67 -16.52
C GLN A 128 -9.17 10.35 -15.93
N THR A 129 -9.48 10.09 -14.66
CA THR A 129 -8.99 8.93 -13.93
C THR A 129 -10.03 8.38 -12.97
N ASN A 130 -9.72 7.27 -12.32
CA ASN A 130 -10.56 6.67 -11.29
C ASN A 130 -9.75 6.41 -10.01
N PHE A 131 -10.46 6.20 -8.90
CA PHE A 131 -9.88 5.97 -7.58
C PHE A 131 -8.82 4.87 -7.56
N LEU A 132 -9.06 3.73 -8.22
CA LEU A 132 -8.12 2.60 -8.22
C LEU A 132 -6.80 2.92 -8.93
N ASN A 133 -6.86 3.72 -10.00
CA ASN A 133 -5.66 4.20 -10.68
C ASN A 133 -4.87 5.18 -9.82
N VAL A 134 -5.57 6.06 -9.09
CA VAL A 134 -4.96 7.04 -8.19
C VAL A 134 -4.23 6.33 -7.04
N VAL A 135 -4.84 5.35 -6.39
CA VAL A 135 -4.18 4.62 -5.31
C VAL A 135 -2.98 3.79 -5.81
N ASP A 136 -3.07 3.23 -7.03
CA ASP A 136 -1.93 2.53 -7.64
C ASP A 136 -0.75 3.48 -7.92
N LEU A 137 -1.02 4.72 -8.34
CA LEU A 137 0.02 5.73 -8.55
C LEU A 137 0.76 6.07 -7.26
N VAL A 138 0.06 6.11 -6.13
CA VAL A 138 0.59 6.52 -4.82
C VAL A 138 1.41 5.40 -4.15
N VAL A 139 1.26 4.14 -4.54
CA VAL A 139 1.95 3.00 -3.90
C VAL A 139 3.46 3.14 -3.89
N VAL A 140 4.08 3.47 -5.02
CA VAL A 140 5.55 3.62 -5.08
C VAL A 140 6.04 4.82 -4.27
N PRO A 141 5.42 6.02 -4.34
CA PRO A 141 5.66 7.11 -3.40
C PRO A 141 5.59 6.72 -1.92
N VAL A 142 4.60 5.92 -1.53
CA VAL A 142 4.48 5.45 -0.14
C VAL A 142 5.65 4.56 0.26
N PHE A 143 6.03 3.59 -0.58
CA PHE A 143 7.21 2.77 -0.33
C PHE A 143 8.50 3.61 -0.23
N LEU A 144 8.69 4.58 -1.14
CA LEU A 144 9.84 5.48 -1.11
C LEU A 144 9.89 6.30 0.19
N GLY A 145 8.74 6.84 0.61
CA GLY A 145 8.60 7.53 1.88
C GLY A 145 8.93 6.63 3.07
N GLN A 146 8.51 5.37 3.05
CA GLN A 146 8.85 4.39 4.09
C GLN A 146 10.35 4.08 4.12
N ILE A 147 10.99 3.82 2.95
CA ILE A 147 12.43 3.56 2.87
C ILE A 147 13.21 4.72 3.44
N ILE A 148 12.91 5.93 2.99
CA ILE A 148 13.63 7.15 3.39
C ILE A 148 13.35 7.47 4.85
N GLY A 149 12.09 7.37 5.30
CA GLY A 149 11.70 7.63 6.68
C GLY A 149 12.37 6.70 7.70
N ARG A 150 12.73 5.46 7.30
CA ARG A 150 13.49 4.56 8.18
C ARG A 150 14.89 5.06 8.53
N TRP A 151 15.51 5.84 7.67
CA TRP A 151 16.77 6.50 7.99
C TRP A 151 16.60 7.60 9.06
N GLY A 152 15.39 8.18 9.16
CA GLY A 152 15.04 9.07 10.27
C GLY A 152 15.05 8.33 11.62
N ASN A 153 14.51 7.10 11.69
CA ASN A 153 14.61 6.28 12.90
C ASN A 153 16.05 5.94 13.27
N PHE A 154 16.93 5.71 12.27
CA PHE A 154 18.36 5.51 12.51
C PHE A 154 19.00 6.73 13.15
N VAL A 155 18.75 7.93 12.61
CA VAL A 155 19.30 9.17 13.15
C VAL A 155 18.79 9.44 14.58
N ASN A 156 17.50 9.17 14.82
CA ASN A 156 16.91 9.31 16.15
C ASN A 156 17.30 8.19 17.12
N GLN A 157 18.01 7.15 16.65
CA GLN A 157 18.33 5.95 17.43
C GLN A 157 17.10 5.31 18.06
N GLU A 158 16.02 5.19 17.27
CA GLU A 158 14.74 4.62 17.72
C GLU A 158 14.31 3.45 16.85
N ALA A 159 13.32 2.67 17.29
CA ALA A 159 12.75 1.53 16.55
C ALA A 159 13.80 0.50 16.11
N PHE A 160 14.88 0.32 16.86
CA PHE A 160 15.86 -0.73 16.66
C PHE A 160 15.36 -2.10 17.13
N GLY A 161 16.11 -3.16 16.76
CA GLY A 161 15.71 -4.53 17.03
C GLY A 161 16.30 -5.12 18.31
N LEU A 162 16.25 -6.44 18.40
CA LEU A 162 16.78 -7.21 19.53
C LEU A 162 18.30 -7.04 19.68
N PRO A 163 18.85 -7.17 20.92
CA PRO A 163 20.28 -7.12 21.16
C PRO A 163 21.05 -8.22 20.39
N ILE A 164 22.22 -7.87 19.87
CA ILE A 164 23.13 -8.80 19.18
C ILE A 164 24.25 -9.22 20.11
N THR A 165 24.22 -10.47 20.55
CA THR A 165 25.27 -11.09 21.40
C THR A 165 26.45 -11.63 20.57
N ASN A 166 26.20 -12.08 19.32
CA ASN A 166 27.25 -12.61 18.45
C ASN A 166 28.11 -11.49 17.88
N LYS A 167 29.37 -11.41 18.33
CA LYS A 167 30.34 -10.41 17.86
C LYS A 167 30.52 -10.39 16.33
N ALA A 168 30.37 -11.53 15.66
CA ALA A 168 30.50 -11.61 14.20
C ALA A 168 29.37 -10.87 13.45
N LEU A 169 28.29 -10.49 14.12
CA LEU A 169 27.16 -9.73 13.55
C LEU A 169 27.09 -8.28 14.06
N GLN A 170 28.06 -7.85 14.89
CA GLN A 170 28.14 -6.51 15.43
C GLN A 170 28.75 -5.51 14.45
N PHE A 171 28.17 -5.43 13.24
CA PHE A 171 28.54 -4.43 12.23
C PHE A 171 27.35 -4.21 11.29
N PHE A 172 27.33 -3.04 10.62
CA PHE A 172 26.34 -2.77 9.59
C PHE A 172 26.58 -3.65 8.34
N PRO A 173 25.56 -4.30 7.73
CA PRO A 173 24.12 -4.03 7.90
C PRO A 173 23.38 -4.91 8.91
N PHE A 174 24.04 -5.83 9.60
CA PHE A 174 23.37 -6.73 10.54
C PHE A 174 23.01 -6.04 11.86
N GLY A 175 23.88 -5.19 12.35
CA GLY A 175 23.71 -4.47 13.59
C GLY A 175 23.89 -2.96 13.46
N VAL A 176 23.33 -2.25 14.42
CA VAL A 176 23.51 -0.83 14.65
C VAL A 176 23.92 -0.60 16.10
N TYR A 177 24.88 0.31 16.31
CA TYR A 177 25.28 0.71 17.65
C TYR A 177 24.38 1.85 18.14
N ILE A 178 23.74 1.65 19.28
CA ILE A 178 22.87 2.63 19.93
C ILE A 178 23.62 3.26 21.10
N THR A 179 23.81 4.56 21.07
CA THR A 179 24.60 5.28 22.06
C THR A 179 23.92 5.27 23.42
N ASP A 180 22.62 5.53 23.45
CA ASP A 180 21.80 5.53 24.65
C ASP A 180 20.53 4.70 24.47
N PRO A 181 20.55 3.41 24.87
CA PRO A 181 19.38 2.56 24.83
C PRO A 181 18.41 2.77 26.02
N SER A 182 18.66 3.74 26.90
CA SER A 182 17.83 4.00 28.10
C SER A 182 16.41 4.43 27.77
N GLY A 183 16.15 4.93 26.56
CA GLY A 183 14.83 5.30 26.07
C GLY A 183 13.88 4.12 25.82
N VAL A 184 14.35 2.87 25.94
CA VAL A 184 13.50 1.67 25.85
C VAL A 184 12.68 1.54 27.14
N SER A 185 11.37 1.43 27.01
CA SER A 185 10.42 1.31 28.12
C SER A 185 9.69 -0.03 28.13
N GLY A 186 9.00 -0.33 29.25
CA GLY A 186 8.20 -1.54 29.39
C GLY A 186 9.02 -2.81 29.57
N ASP A 187 8.46 -3.95 29.15
CA ASP A 187 9.03 -5.28 29.34
C ASP A 187 10.39 -5.46 28.67
N PHE A 188 10.67 -4.70 27.63
CA PHE A 188 11.93 -4.75 26.88
C PHE A 188 13.10 -4.08 27.61
N LYS A 189 12.84 -3.16 28.55
CA LYS A 189 13.90 -2.52 29.34
C LYS A 189 14.71 -3.55 30.10
N SER A 190 14.07 -4.54 30.71
CA SER A 190 14.76 -5.60 31.44
C SER A 190 15.68 -6.45 30.53
N ILE A 191 15.33 -6.62 29.26
CA ILE A 191 16.15 -7.35 28.28
C ILE A 191 17.39 -6.54 27.93
N VAL A 192 17.23 -5.22 27.69
CA VAL A 192 18.33 -4.31 27.39
C VAL A 192 19.28 -4.21 28.60
N ASP A 193 18.74 -4.00 29.79
CA ASP A 193 19.53 -3.87 31.02
C ASP A 193 20.34 -5.14 31.30
N LYS A 194 19.76 -6.34 31.13
CA LYS A 194 20.45 -7.61 31.25
C LYS A 194 21.54 -7.80 30.19
N HIS A 195 21.27 -7.37 28.95
CA HIS A 195 22.24 -7.46 27.86
C HIS A 195 23.45 -6.58 28.13
N ILE A 196 23.23 -5.34 28.57
CA ILE A 196 24.27 -4.39 28.92
C ILE A 196 25.07 -4.89 30.12
N ALA A 197 24.40 -5.32 31.18
CA ALA A 197 25.02 -5.81 32.42
C ALA A 197 25.85 -7.08 32.19
N ALA A 198 25.46 -7.96 31.25
CA ALA A 198 26.20 -9.17 30.90
C ALA A 198 27.50 -8.90 30.11
N GLY A 199 27.80 -7.62 29.78
CA GLY A 199 28.96 -7.27 28.97
C GLY A 199 28.94 -7.89 27.57
N GLY A 200 27.76 -8.26 27.11
CA GLY A 200 27.51 -9.11 25.92
C GLY A 200 27.77 -8.45 24.57
N GLY A 201 28.73 -7.54 24.48
CA GLY A 201 29.14 -6.96 23.20
C GLY A 201 28.73 -5.50 23.00
N GLY A 202 28.45 -4.76 24.08
CA GLY A 202 28.07 -3.35 24.00
C GLY A 202 26.65 -3.09 23.51
N ASN A 203 26.37 -1.87 23.08
CA ASN A 203 25.04 -1.41 22.69
C ASN A 203 24.73 -1.77 21.20
N TRP A 204 24.95 -3.02 20.80
CA TRP A 204 24.67 -3.49 19.44
C TRP A 204 23.29 -4.13 19.34
N PHE A 205 22.47 -3.63 18.42
CA PHE A 205 21.10 -4.07 18.20
C PHE A 205 20.83 -4.34 16.73
N CYS A 206 19.86 -5.21 16.43
CA CYS A 206 19.47 -5.49 15.04
C CYS A 206 19.05 -4.21 14.30
N ALA A 207 19.60 -4.00 13.11
CA ALA A 207 19.35 -2.83 12.27
C ALA A 207 17.99 -2.93 11.55
N THR A 208 16.89 -3.02 12.30
CA THR A 208 15.53 -3.24 11.77
C THR A 208 15.09 -2.15 10.80
N PHE A 209 15.55 -0.91 10.97
CA PHE A 209 15.33 0.19 10.03
C PHE A 209 15.87 -0.17 8.62
N PHE A 210 17.06 -0.75 8.55
CA PHE A 210 17.69 -1.16 7.30
C PHE A 210 16.98 -2.38 6.68
N TYR A 211 16.64 -3.38 7.49
CA TYR A 211 15.92 -4.56 7.00
C TYR A 211 14.57 -4.19 6.39
N GLU A 212 13.81 -3.30 7.05
CA GLU A 212 12.54 -2.80 6.51
C GLU A 212 12.77 -1.95 5.26
N GLY A 213 13.83 -1.15 5.24
CA GLY A 213 14.24 -0.38 4.06
C GLY A 213 14.50 -1.27 2.84
N VAL A 214 15.29 -2.34 3.01
CA VAL A 214 15.58 -3.32 1.94
C VAL A 214 14.31 -4.05 1.50
N TRP A 215 13.49 -4.50 2.43
CA TRP A 215 12.21 -5.14 2.13
C TRP A 215 11.32 -4.24 1.27
N ASN A 216 11.17 -2.98 1.66
CA ASN A 216 10.38 -2.01 0.91
C ASN A 216 11.02 -1.66 -0.45
N ALA A 217 12.34 -1.64 -0.56
CA ALA A 217 13.04 -1.42 -1.84
C ALA A 217 12.75 -2.55 -2.85
N ILE A 218 12.68 -3.81 -2.38
CA ILE A 218 12.23 -4.92 -3.22
C ILE A 218 10.77 -4.72 -3.64
N GLY A 219 9.90 -4.26 -2.74
CA GLY A 219 8.51 -3.89 -3.04
C GLY A 219 8.41 -2.80 -4.11
N VAL A 220 9.27 -1.77 -4.04
CA VAL A 220 9.41 -0.74 -5.10
C VAL A 220 9.78 -1.38 -6.43
N ALA A 221 10.82 -2.22 -6.46
CA ALA A 221 11.29 -2.84 -7.70
C ALA A 221 10.18 -3.66 -8.37
N ILE A 222 9.44 -4.46 -7.60
CA ILE A 222 8.30 -5.24 -8.11
C ILE A 222 7.18 -4.30 -8.60
N SER A 223 6.81 -3.27 -7.82
CA SER A 223 5.76 -2.31 -8.19
C SER A 223 6.10 -1.57 -9.48
N VAL A 224 7.36 -1.11 -9.63
CA VAL A 224 7.84 -0.45 -10.84
C VAL A 224 7.83 -1.41 -12.04
N ALA A 225 8.20 -2.68 -11.84
CA ALA A 225 8.15 -3.69 -12.91
C ALA A 225 6.70 -3.96 -13.37
N LEU A 226 5.76 -4.06 -12.43
CA LEU A 226 4.33 -4.21 -12.76
C LEU A 226 3.78 -2.96 -13.46
N TRP A 227 4.15 -1.76 -12.98
CA TRP A 227 3.76 -0.50 -13.60
C TRP A 227 4.31 -0.34 -15.02
N ARG A 228 5.58 -0.73 -15.26
CA ARG A 228 6.18 -0.70 -16.60
C ARG A 228 5.47 -1.63 -17.59
N LYS A 229 4.95 -2.77 -17.11
CA LYS A 229 4.18 -3.74 -17.89
C LYS A 229 2.71 -3.37 -18.03
N ASP A 230 2.30 -2.17 -17.60
CA ASP A 230 0.94 -1.65 -17.66
C ASP A 230 -0.12 -2.52 -16.93
N TYR A 231 0.31 -3.25 -15.87
CA TYR A 231 -0.63 -4.06 -15.08
C TYR A 231 -1.73 -3.21 -14.42
N GLN A 232 -1.43 -1.96 -14.03
CA GLN A 232 -2.41 -1.02 -13.48
C GLN A 232 -3.52 -0.66 -14.49
N LYS A 233 -3.25 -0.69 -15.79
CA LYS A 233 -4.29 -0.52 -16.82
C LYS A 233 -5.18 -1.74 -16.94
N LYS A 234 -4.58 -2.94 -16.89
CA LYS A 234 -5.30 -4.21 -16.98
C LYS A 234 -6.06 -4.51 -15.68
N TYR A 235 -5.45 -4.24 -14.54
CA TYR A 235 -5.97 -4.53 -13.20
C TYR A 235 -5.85 -3.28 -12.30
N PRO A 236 -6.68 -2.24 -12.49
CA PRO A 236 -6.64 -1.05 -11.63
C PRO A 236 -6.81 -1.41 -10.16
N GLY A 237 -5.94 -0.90 -9.28
CA GLY A 237 -5.92 -1.23 -7.86
C GLY A 237 -5.02 -2.42 -7.48
N ILE A 238 -4.40 -3.11 -8.46
CA ILE A 238 -3.57 -4.30 -8.17
C ILE A 238 -2.30 -3.96 -7.40
N LEU A 239 -1.71 -2.78 -7.63
CA LEU A 239 -0.52 -2.35 -6.91
C LEU A 239 -0.84 -2.03 -5.45
N MET A 240 -2.01 -1.47 -5.16
CA MET A 240 -2.46 -1.25 -3.78
C MET A 240 -2.68 -2.60 -3.06
N ILE A 241 -3.30 -3.58 -3.72
CA ILE A 241 -3.47 -4.93 -3.16
C ILE A 241 -2.10 -5.57 -2.90
N PHE A 242 -1.17 -5.46 -3.85
CA PHE A 242 0.21 -5.93 -3.69
C PHE A 242 0.91 -5.22 -2.53
N TYR A 243 0.77 -3.88 -2.40
CA TYR A 243 1.35 -3.11 -1.31
C TYR A 243 0.86 -3.61 0.06
N LEU A 244 -0.46 -3.78 0.23
CA LEU A 244 -1.02 -4.28 1.48
C LEU A 244 -0.47 -5.67 1.84
N PHE A 245 -0.42 -6.57 0.87
CA PHE A 245 0.16 -7.90 1.06
C PHE A 245 1.65 -7.81 1.46
N TRP A 246 2.45 -7.10 0.65
CA TRP A 246 3.89 -7.01 0.81
C TRP A 246 4.29 -6.35 2.13
N TYR A 247 3.67 -5.21 2.43
CA TYR A 247 3.91 -4.48 3.67
C TYR A 247 3.54 -5.32 4.91
N CYS A 248 2.37 -5.95 4.89
CA CYS A 248 1.93 -6.76 6.02
C CYS A 248 2.80 -8.00 6.25
N ILE A 249 3.28 -8.67 5.20
CA ILE A 249 4.26 -9.76 5.34
C ILE A 249 5.57 -9.22 5.91
N GLY A 250 6.07 -8.09 5.41
CA GLY A 250 7.26 -7.43 5.95
C GLY A 250 7.13 -7.10 7.44
N ARG A 251 6.01 -6.47 7.83
CA ARG A 251 5.74 -6.16 9.24
C ARG A 251 5.61 -7.41 10.10
N PHE A 252 4.98 -8.47 9.60
CA PHE A 252 4.81 -9.71 10.35
C PHE A 252 6.15 -10.31 10.79
N TRP A 253 7.10 -10.50 9.87
CA TRP A 253 8.40 -11.10 10.24
C TRP A 253 9.31 -10.12 10.98
N LEU A 254 9.30 -8.82 10.64
CA LEU A 254 10.09 -7.81 11.33
C LEU A 254 9.68 -7.64 12.80
N GLU A 255 8.40 -7.86 13.12
CA GLU A 255 7.88 -7.75 14.48
C GLU A 255 8.51 -8.78 15.45
N PHE A 256 9.12 -9.85 14.93
CA PHE A 256 9.89 -10.80 15.76
C PHE A 256 11.27 -10.27 16.13
N LEU A 257 11.77 -9.27 15.40
CA LEU A 257 13.09 -8.68 15.62
C LEU A 257 13.02 -7.35 16.36
N ARG A 258 11.82 -6.79 16.57
CA ARG A 258 11.66 -5.46 17.18
C ARG A 258 11.56 -5.54 18.69
N MET A 259 12.17 -4.52 19.36
CA MET A 259 12.09 -4.35 20.81
C MET A 259 10.76 -3.74 21.27
N ASP A 260 10.11 -2.95 20.39
CA ASP A 260 8.81 -2.31 20.63
C ASP A 260 7.65 -3.08 19.97
N ALA A 261 7.78 -4.41 19.89
CA ALA A 261 6.81 -5.28 19.24
C ALA A 261 5.46 -5.29 20.01
N VAL A 262 4.38 -5.04 19.25
CA VAL A 262 3.02 -5.11 19.78
C VAL A 262 2.37 -6.42 19.31
N PRO A 263 1.98 -7.35 20.21
CA PRO A 263 1.48 -8.68 19.83
C PRO A 263 0.31 -8.65 18.84
N ILE A 264 -0.62 -7.70 19.00
CA ILE A 264 -1.78 -7.55 18.10
C ILE A 264 -1.35 -7.21 16.66
N THR A 265 -0.21 -6.53 16.49
CA THR A 265 0.31 -6.15 15.17
C THR A 265 0.64 -7.38 14.32
N LYS A 266 1.26 -8.42 14.91
CA LYS A 266 1.58 -9.67 14.20
C LYS A 266 0.32 -10.34 13.66
N THR A 267 -0.68 -10.50 14.53
CA THR A 267 -1.96 -11.14 14.16
C THR A 267 -2.70 -10.31 13.12
N ALA A 268 -2.79 -9.00 13.30
CA ALA A 268 -3.44 -8.11 12.33
C ALA A 268 -2.74 -8.14 10.96
N CYS A 269 -1.42 -8.07 10.94
CA CYS A 269 -0.66 -8.09 9.68
C CYS A 269 -0.83 -9.40 8.91
N ILE A 270 -0.77 -10.56 9.57
CA ILE A 270 -0.95 -11.83 8.86
C ILE A 270 -2.37 -11.99 8.32
N ILE A 271 -3.39 -11.56 9.08
CA ILE A 271 -4.78 -11.57 8.62
C ILE A 271 -4.94 -10.67 7.38
N VAL A 272 -4.45 -9.44 7.45
CA VAL A 272 -4.52 -8.49 6.31
C VAL A 272 -3.76 -9.03 5.11
N ALA A 273 -2.59 -9.64 5.28
CA ALA A 273 -1.83 -10.25 4.19
C ALA A 273 -2.61 -11.38 3.50
N ILE A 274 -3.21 -12.30 4.28
CA ILE A 274 -4.02 -13.39 3.75
C ILE A 274 -5.24 -12.83 3.00
N LEU A 275 -5.94 -11.85 3.57
CA LEU A 275 -7.08 -11.21 2.93
C LEU A 275 -6.68 -10.50 1.63
N ALA A 276 -5.59 -9.73 1.64
CA ALA A 276 -5.09 -9.04 0.44
C ALA A 276 -4.73 -10.04 -0.67
N LEU A 277 -4.06 -11.14 -0.33
CA LEU A 277 -3.74 -12.20 -1.28
C LEU A 277 -5.02 -12.84 -1.87
N ALA A 278 -5.96 -13.21 -1.01
CA ALA A 278 -7.23 -13.82 -1.43
C ALA A 278 -8.05 -12.87 -2.32
N ILE A 279 -8.18 -11.61 -1.91
CA ILE A 279 -8.85 -10.56 -2.69
C ILE A 279 -8.14 -10.37 -4.03
N GLY A 280 -6.80 -10.32 -4.04
CA GLY A 280 -6.00 -10.17 -5.25
C GLY A 280 -6.23 -11.30 -6.24
N ILE A 281 -6.22 -12.55 -5.78
CA ILE A 281 -6.49 -13.74 -6.61
C ILE A 281 -7.91 -13.66 -7.20
N VAL A 282 -8.92 -13.44 -6.36
CA VAL A 282 -10.31 -13.33 -6.80
C VAL A 282 -10.49 -12.17 -7.78
N TYR A 283 -9.89 -11.02 -7.49
CA TYR A 283 -9.93 -9.84 -8.36
C TYR A 283 -9.33 -10.11 -9.74
N VAL A 284 -8.13 -10.71 -9.81
CA VAL A 284 -7.48 -11.04 -11.08
C VAL A 284 -8.31 -12.04 -11.89
N ILE A 285 -8.86 -13.07 -11.26
CA ILE A 285 -9.73 -14.05 -11.90
C ILE A 285 -10.99 -13.35 -12.44
N ALA A 286 -11.66 -12.57 -11.63
CA ALA A 286 -12.87 -11.83 -12.00
C ALA A 286 -12.61 -10.85 -13.14
N ARG A 287 -11.51 -10.10 -13.07
CA ARG A 287 -11.15 -9.12 -14.11
C ARG A 287 -10.83 -9.77 -15.45
N ASN A 288 -10.07 -10.88 -15.43
CA ASN A 288 -9.78 -11.63 -16.65
C ASN A 288 -11.07 -12.20 -17.28
N SER A 289 -11.98 -12.71 -16.46
CA SER A 289 -13.27 -13.21 -16.94
C SER A 289 -14.11 -12.09 -17.55
N LYS A 290 -14.13 -10.91 -16.95
CA LYS A 290 -14.81 -9.72 -17.52
C LYS A 290 -14.22 -9.33 -18.88
N LEU A 291 -12.91 -9.29 -18.99
CA LEU A 291 -12.24 -8.94 -20.24
C LEU A 291 -12.56 -9.97 -21.34
N ALA A 292 -12.52 -11.28 -21.01
CA ALA A 292 -12.89 -12.34 -21.92
C ALA A 292 -14.37 -12.24 -22.37
N TYR A 293 -15.27 -12.01 -21.41
CA TYR A 293 -16.69 -11.81 -21.69
C TYR A 293 -16.94 -10.64 -22.64
N SER A 294 -16.35 -9.45 -22.34
CA SER A 294 -16.53 -8.27 -23.18
C SER A 294 -16.00 -8.48 -24.59
N ARG A 295 -14.86 -9.18 -24.74
CA ARG A 295 -14.28 -9.50 -26.05
C ARG A 295 -15.16 -10.46 -26.85
N LEU A 296 -15.63 -11.52 -26.22
CA LEU A 296 -16.47 -12.51 -26.88
C LEU A 296 -17.83 -11.93 -27.29
N ARG A 297 -18.42 -11.06 -26.46
CA ARG A 297 -19.65 -10.32 -26.80
C ARG A 297 -19.44 -9.35 -27.96
N ALA A 298 -18.29 -8.69 -28.06
CA ALA A 298 -17.97 -7.83 -29.19
C ALA A 298 -17.90 -8.64 -30.50
N LEU A 299 -17.38 -9.89 -30.47
CA LEU A 299 -17.34 -10.80 -31.61
C LEU A 299 -18.74 -11.24 -32.04
N GLU A 300 -19.63 -11.63 -31.10
CA GLU A 300 -21.02 -12.01 -31.41
C GLU A 300 -21.80 -10.88 -32.10
N ASN A 301 -21.56 -9.62 -31.70
CA ASN A 301 -22.25 -8.47 -32.26
C ASN A 301 -21.66 -8.00 -33.63
N GLY A 302 -20.87 -8.83 -34.30
CA GLY A 302 -20.25 -8.50 -35.58
C GLY A 302 -19.15 -7.46 -35.52
N GLY A 303 -18.67 -7.16 -34.30
CA GLY A 303 -17.52 -6.29 -34.10
C GLY A 303 -16.27 -6.94 -34.68
N ASN A 304 -15.64 -6.28 -35.65
CA ASN A 304 -14.42 -6.75 -36.31
C ASN A 304 -13.24 -6.65 -35.30
N VAL A 305 -13.06 -7.72 -34.51
CA VAL A 305 -11.85 -7.87 -33.69
C VAL A 305 -10.78 -8.42 -34.64
N ASN A 306 -9.96 -7.55 -35.18
CA ASN A 306 -8.87 -7.91 -36.08
C ASN A 306 -8.06 -9.08 -35.53
N GLY A 307 -8.09 -10.23 -36.22
CA GLY A 307 -7.40 -11.44 -35.81
C GLY A 307 -8.14 -12.26 -34.74
N ALA A 308 -9.42 -12.52 -34.94
CA ALA A 308 -10.35 -13.14 -34.01
C ALA A 308 -10.08 -14.62 -33.68
N TYR A 309 -8.92 -14.89 -33.13
CA TYR A 309 -8.68 -16.16 -32.45
C TYR A 309 -9.00 -16.03 -30.94
N VAL A 310 -9.86 -16.91 -30.45
CA VAL A 310 -10.23 -17.02 -29.06
C VAL A 310 -9.41 -18.13 -28.40
N THR A 311 -8.83 -17.89 -27.26
CA THR A 311 -8.05 -18.91 -26.56
C THR A 311 -8.98 -19.86 -25.78
N GLU A 312 -8.58 -21.11 -25.61
CA GLU A 312 -9.29 -22.09 -24.75
C GLU A 312 -9.53 -21.51 -23.33
N TYR A 313 -8.60 -20.67 -22.84
CA TYR A 313 -8.72 -19.99 -21.56
C TYR A 313 -9.86 -18.95 -21.54
N GLU A 314 -10.04 -18.19 -22.61
CA GLU A 314 -11.15 -17.22 -22.75
C GLU A 314 -12.49 -17.94 -22.77
N ILE A 315 -12.61 -19.05 -23.51
CA ILE A 315 -13.81 -19.89 -23.55
C ILE A 315 -14.12 -20.45 -22.16
N ALA A 316 -13.11 -20.99 -21.46
CA ALA A 316 -13.29 -21.51 -20.11
C ALA A 316 -13.76 -20.43 -19.11
N ASN A 317 -13.24 -19.21 -19.23
CA ASN A 317 -13.68 -18.07 -18.41
C ASN A 317 -15.10 -17.65 -18.76
N TYR A 318 -15.48 -17.63 -20.02
CA TYR A 318 -16.84 -17.35 -20.47
C TYR A 318 -17.84 -18.37 -19.90
N LYS A 319 -17.54 -19.67 -20.01
CA LYS A 319 -18.36 -20.76 -19.42
C LYS A 319 -18.48 -20.61 -17.88
N ARG A 320 -17.42 -20.14 -17.22
CA ARG A 320 -17.47 -19.86 -15.76
C ARG A 320 -18.44 -18.72 -15.43
N ILE A 321 -18.47 -17.68 -16.26
CA ILE A 321 -19.43 -16.58 -16.11
C ILE A 321 -20.86 -17.10 -16.29
N GLY A 322 -21.11 -17.96 -17.29
CA GLY A 322 -22.39 -18.62 -17.47
C GLY A 322 -22.89 -19.32 -16.21
N LYS A 323 -22.02 -20.12 -15.58
CA LYS A 323 -22.35 -20.78 -14.30
C LYS A 323 -22.67 -19.79 -13.17
N ILE A 324 -22.00 -18.62 -13.14
CA ILE A 324 -22.27 -17.56 -12.17
C ILE A 324 -23.64 -16.93 -12.45
N PHE A 325 -24.02 -16.70 -13.72
CA PHE A 325 -25.36 -16.24 -14.10
C PHE A 325 -26.44 -17.25 -13.73
N GLU A 326 -26.21 -18.52 -14.02
CA GLU A 326 -27.14 -19.61 -13.63
C GLU A 326 -27.34 -19.64 -12.12
N ALA A 327 -26.25 -19.54 -11.33
CA ALA A 327 -26.33 -19.50 -9.87
C ALA A 327 -27.07 -18.25 -9.36
N ALA A 328 -26.84 -17.09 -9.99
CA ALA A 328 -27.51 -15.84 -9.61
C ALA A 328 -29.01 -15.86 -9.90
N ASN A 329 -29.43 -16.55 -10.96
CA ASN A 329 -30.83 -16.63 -11.40
C ASN A 329 -31.56 -17.86 -10.83
N LYS A 330 -30.86 -18.72 -10.06
CA LYS A 330 -31.47 -19.93 -9.49
C LYS A 330 -32.51 -19.58 -8.46
N GLN A 331 -33.79 -19.89 -8.77
CA GLN A 331 -34.88 -19.81 -7.81
C GLN A 331 -34.86 -21.06 -6.91
N SER A 332 -34.59 -20.89 -5.64
CA SER A 332 -34.57 -21.98 -4.66
C SER A 332 -34.90 -21.44 -3.28
N ASP A 333 -35.66 -22.22 -2.52
CA ASP A 333 -35.96 -21.89 -1.14
C ASP A 333 -34.93 -22.34 -0.12
N LYS A 334 -33.93 -23.13 -0.56
CA LYS A 334 -32.84 -23.61 0.29
C LYS A 334 -31.91 -22.46 0.64
N ALA A 335 -31.58 -22.32 1.93
CA ALA A 335 -30.73 -21.23 2.44
C ALA A 335 -29.35 -21.17 1.74
N GLY A 336 -28.75 -22.34 1.46
CA GLY A 336 -27.46 -22.41 0.75
C GLY A 336 -27.51 -21.84 -0.67
N ASP A 337 -28.59 -22.11 -1.41
CA ASP A 337 -28.78 -21.58 -2.77
C ASP A 337 -29.01 -20.06 -2.74
N LYS A 338 -29.75 -19.54 -1.75
CA LYS A 338 -29.95 -18.09 -1.56
C LYS A 338 -28.65 -17.36 -1.29
N ILE A 339 -27.79 -17.95 -0.46
CA ILE A 339 -26.45 -17.41 -0.19
C ILE A 339 -25.58 -17.45 -1.47
N ALA A 340 -25.59 -18.56 -2.19
CA ALA A 340 -24.85 -18.70 -3.46
C ALA A 340 -25.35 -17.70 -4.51
N ALA A 341 -26.66 -17.52 -4.66
CA ALA A 341 -27.26 -16.54 -5.56
C ALA A 341 -26.89 -15.10 -5.16
N PHE A 342 -26.88 -14.79 -3.87
CA PHE A 342 -26.44 -13.48 -3.39
C PHE A 342 -24.99 -13.19 -3.77
N PHE A 343 -24.06 -14.09 -3.50
CA PHE A 343 -22.65 -13.91 -3.87
C PHE A 343 -22.43 -13.89 -5.38
N ALA A 344 -23.15 -14.73 -6.14
CA ALA A 344 -23.11 -14.71 -7.59
C ALA A 344 -23.60 -13.36 -8.14
N THR A 345 -24.71 -12.84 -7.63
CA THR A 345 -25.25 -11.52 -8.00
C THR A 345 -24.29 -10.41 -7.64
N LEU A 346 -23.69 -10.45 -6.45
CA LEU A 346 -22.67 -9.48 -6.02
C LEU A 346 -21.45 -9.51 -6.96
N THR A 347 -20.98 -10.72 -7.30
CA THR A 347 -19.86 -10.92 -8.22
C THR A 347 -20.17 -10.35 -9.60
N LEU A 348 -21.35 -10.59 -10.14
CA LEU A 348 -21.81 -10.02 -11.42
C LEU A 348 -21.85 -8.49 -11.35
N LYS A 349 -22.45 -7.90 -10.31
CA LYS A 349 -22.52 -6.44 -10.14
C LYS A 349 -21.16 -5.79 -10.06
N ILE A 350 -20.23 -6.38 -9.33
CA ILE A 350 -18.87 -5.81 -9.14
C ILE A 350 -18.00 -6.01 -10.38
N CYS A 351 -18.09 -7.17 -11.03
CA CYS A 351 -17.10 -7.62 -12.00
C CYS A 351 -17.59 -7.61 -13.45
N TYR A 352 -18.89 -7.79 -13.74
CA TYR A 352 -19.32 -8.19 -15.07
C TYR A 352 -20.42 -7.35 -15.72
N VAL A 353 -21.34 -6.75 -15.00
CA VAL A 353 -22.58 -6.24 -15.60
C VAL A 353 -22.52 -4.73 -15.82
N ARG A 354 -22.67 -4.29 -17.08
CA ARG A 354 -23.17 -2.95 -17.38
C ARG A 354 -24.63 -2.88 -16.90
N LYS A 355 -25.06 -1.72 -16.40
CA LYS A 355 -26.40 -1.47 -15.81
C LYS A 355 -27.58 -2.00 -16.66
N ASN A 356 -27.38 -2.29 -17.93
CA ASN A 356 -28.40 -2.63 -18.92
C ASN A 356 -28.37 -4.10 -19.42
N GLU A 357 -27.37 -4.91 -19.01
CA GLU A 357 -27.32 -6.33 -19.40
C GLU A 357 -28.04 -7.16 -18.35
N LYS A 358 -29.25 -7.65 -18.67
CA LYS A 358 -30.10 -8.43 -17.76
C LYS A 358 -29.91 -9.95 -17.89
N GLU A 359 -29.34 -10.43 -18.99
CA GLU A 359 -29.28 -11.86 -19.30
C GLU A 359 -27.91 -12.26 -19.85
N TYR A 360 -27.42 -13.43 -19.43
CA TYR A 360 -26.30 -14.12 -20.03
C TYR A 360 -26.81 -14.97 -21.20
N LEU A 361 -26.30 -14.71 -22.40
CA LEU A 361 -26.54 -15.54 -23.55
C LEU A 361 -25.29 -16.38 -23.81
N PRO A 362 -25.43 -17.73 -23.94
CA PRO A 362 -24.30 -18.58 -24.26
C PRO A 362 -23.79 -18.25 -25.67
N ILE A 363 -22.47 -18.31 -25.87
CA ILE A 363 -21.84 -18.16 -27.18
C ILE A 363 -22.00 -19.46 -27.96
N ASP A 364 -22.39 -19.37 -29.24
CA ASP A 364 -22.30 -20.47 -30.16
C ASP A 364 -20.82 -20.78 -30.45
N GLU A 365 -20.32 -21.90 -29.92
CA GLU A 365 -18.93 -22.33 -30.07
C GLU A 365 -18.53 -22.57 -31.53
N SER A 366 -19.49 -22.83 -32.42
CA SER A 366 -19.25 -23.01 -33.85
C SER A 366 -18.82 -21.75 -34.58
N LEU A 367 -19.15 -20.56 -33.99
CA LEU A 367 -18.79 -19.25 -34.54
C LEU A 367 -17.41 -18.78 -34.09
N VAL A 368 -16.77 -19.50 -33.18
CA VAL A 368 -15.50 -19.07 -32.55
C VAL A 368 -14.33 -19.86 -33.12
N ASN A 369 -13.43 -19.19 -33.83
CA ASN A 369 -12.16 -19.79 -34.25
C ASN A 369 -11.22 -19.99 -33.09
N VAL A 370 -11.02 -21.24 -32.65
CA VAL A 370 -10.10 -21.57 -31.54
C VAL A 370 -8.67 -21.64 -32.07
N VAL A 371 -7.74 -21.00 -31.36
CA VAL A 371 -6.32 -21.05 -31.70
C VAL A 371 -5.76 -22.47 -31.50
N PRO A 372 -5.17 -23.12 -32.50
CA PRO A 372 -4.52 -24.40 -32.33
C PRO A 372 -3.39 -24.37 -31.31
N LYS A 373 -3.20 -25.47 -30.54
CA LYS A 373 -2.07 -25.65 -29.64
C LYS A 373 -0.75 -25.42 -30.38
N GLY A 374 0.01 -24.42 -30.01
CA GLY A 374 1.32 -24.08 -30.62
C GLY A 374 1.45 -22.62 -31.12
N TYR A 375 0.36 -21.92 -31.29
CA TYR A 375 0.35 -20.55 -31.82
C TYR A 375 0.72 -19.45 -30.81
N LYS A 376 0.95 -19.81 -29.55
CA LYS A 376 1.21 -18.85 -28.42
C LYS A 376 2.36 -17.87 -28.68
N LYS A 377 3.31 -18.20 -29.52
CA LYS A 377 4.49 -17.36 -29.79
C LYS A 377 4.19 -16.20 -30.75
N ARG A 378 3.24 -16.34 -31.67
CA ARG A 378 2.82 -15.28 -32.62
C ARG A 378 1.77 -14.33 -31.99
N LEU A 379 0.93 -14.81 -31.10
CA LEU A 379 -0.09 -14.00 -30.41
C LEU A 379 0.51 -12.90 -29.51
N LYS A 380 1.68 -13.10 -28.94
CA LYS A 380 2.36 -12.06 -28.13
C LYS A 380 2.63 -10.75 -28.88
N ASN A 381 2.79 -10.81 -30.20
CA ASN A 381 3.01 -9.62 -31.02
C ASN A 381 1.69 -8.96 -31.46
N ILE A 382 0.63 -9.75 -31.63
CA ILE A 382 -0.70 -9.25 -32.03
C ILE A 382 -1.43 -8.64 -30.82
N GLU A 383 -1.29 -9.22 -29.61
CA GLU A 383 -1.84 -8.67 -28.37
C GLU A 383 -1.28 -7.28 -28.01
N LYS A 384 -0.04 -7.00 -28.40
CA LYS A 384 0.55 -5.67 -28.19
C LYS A 384 -0.15 -4.56 -28.98
N THR A 385 -0.75 -4.91 -30.12
CA THR A 385 -1.41 -3.92 -31.00
C THR A 385 -2.91 -3.81 -30.77
N ALA A 386 -3.57 -4.87 -30.38
CA ALA A 386 -5.04 -4.92 -30.24
C ALA A 386 -5.59 -4.50 -28.85
N THR A 387 -4.77 -4.46 -27.82
CA THR A 387 -5.21 -4.18 -26.43
C THR A 387 -5.44 -2.69 -26.13
N TYR A 388 -5.20 -1.79 -27.08
CA TYR A 388 -5.21 -0.34 -26.86
C TYR A 388 -6.46 0.39 -27.39
N GLN A 389 -7.48 -0.30 -27.88
CA GLN A 389 -8.68 0.34 -28.46
C GLN A 389 -10.01 -0.07 -27.79
N ILE A 390 -10.02 -0.51 -26.53
CA ILE A 390 -11.27 -0.73 -25.78
C ILE A 390 -11.27 0.06 -24.48
#